data_f0d9d2e037cae70ece61e03789067e37
#
_entry.id   f0d9d2e037cae70ece61e03789067e37
#
_cell.length_a   1.000
_cell.length_b   1.000
_cell.length_c   1.000
_cell.angle_alpha   90.00
_cell.angle_beta   90.00
_cell.angle_gamma   90.00
#
_symmetry.space_group_name_H-M   'P 1'
#
loop_
_entity.id
_entity.type
_entity.pdbx_description
1 polymer ?
#
loop_
_entity_poly.entity_id
_entity_poly.type
_entity_poly.pdbx_seq_one_letter_code
_entity_poly.pdbx_strand_id
1 'polypeptide(L)'
;MNNQSVAGFSLPQISVLTGGMMGTLGIAFFAATDYVTALFPLVFGVVIAGFGAMAISNPKSGSKAMQISFFASAISVTVGLSTALSGSWVTTTSLMEQVMMTLIGAGHLTAGCVVQLQVRGTKKESEIPELALGEINSVRELVTAAESSPASEEKIIPATVFALVTD
;
A
#
# COMPACT_ATOMS: atom_id res chain seq x y z
N MET A 1 2.21 -15.68 3.36
CA MET A 1 1.84 -14.24 3.42
C MET A 1 3.14 -13.46 3.39
N ASN A 2 3.43 -12.78 2.29
CA ASN A 2 4.62 -11.94 2.21
C ASN A 2 4.41 -10.75 3.14
N ASN A 3 5.12 -10.71 4.26
CA ASN A 3 5.15 -9.57 5.16
C ASN A 3 5.93 -8.44 4.48
N GLN A 4 5.25 -7.69 3.64
CA GLN A 4 5.84 -6.49 3.08
C GLN A 4 5.93 -5.45 4.18
N SER A 5 7.14 -4.99 4.43
CA SER A 5 7.46 -4.05 5.50
C SER A 5 8.17 -2.83 4.90
N VAL A 6 7.87 -1.67 5.44
CA VAL A 6 8.62 -0.43 5.19
C VAL A 6 9.50 -0.20 6.41
N ALA A 7 10.80 -0.09 6.21
CA ALA A 7 11.78 0.07 7.30
C ALA A 7 11.67 -1.02 8.41
N GLY A 8 11.28 -2.25 8.05
CA GLY A 8 11.13 -3.35 8.99
C GLY A 8 9.78 -3.42 9.73
N PHE A 9 8.89 -2.44 9.54
CA PHE A 9 7.57 -2.41 10.14
C PHE A 9 6.49 -2.85 9.15
N SER A 10 5.55 -3.68 9.61
CA SER A 10 4.35 -3.98 8.83
C SER A 10 3.41 -2.77 8.80
N LEU A 11 2.60 -2.67 7.75
CA LEU A 11 1.67 -1.56 7.56
C LEU A 11 0.73 -1.32 8.77
N PRO A 12 0.14 -2.36 9.42
CA PRO A 12 -0.65 -2.17 10.63
C PRO A 12 0.16 -1.63 11.81
N GLN A 13 1.43 -2.01 11.95
CA GLN A 13 2.32 -1.46 12.99
C GLN A 13 2.60 0.03 12.76
N ILE A 14 2.81 0.43 11.50
CA ILE A 14 2.95 1.84 11.13
C ILE A 14 1.70 2.62 11.50
N SER A 15 0.49 2.06 11.28
CA SER A 15 -0.77 2.71 11.67
C SER A 15 -0.88 2.89 13.18
N VAL A 16 -0.50 1.89 13.98
CA VAL A 16 -0.50 2.01 15.45
C VAL A 16 0.48 3.09 15.90
N LEU A 17 1.68 3.12 15.33
CA LEU A 17 2.68 4.12 15.65
C LEU A 17 2.21 5.54 15.28
N THR A 18 1.72 5.71 14.07
CA THR A 18 1.17 6.99 13.58
C THR A 18 0.02 7.48 14.45
N GLY A 19 -0.93 6.60 14.77
CA GLY A 19 -2.05 6.95 15.64
C GLY A 19 -1.61 7.29 17.06
N GLY A 20 -0.60 6.59 17.60
CA GLY A 20 0.02 6.93 18.88
C GLY A 20 0.68 8.31 18.86
N MET A 21 1.43 8.64 17.81
CA MET A 21 2.05 9.98 17.65
C MET A 21 0.99 11.08 17.56
N MET A 22 -0.08 10.87 16.77
CA MET A 22 -1.18 11.84 16.70
C MET A 22 -1.90 12.00 18.03
N GLY A 23 -2.11 10.88 18.76
CA GLY A 23 -2.75 10.91 20.06
C GLY A 23 -1.94 11.70 21.09
N THR A 24 -0.64 11.45 21.18
CA THR A 24 0.25 12.21 22.07
C THR A 24 0.35 13.68 21.68
N LEU A 25 0.35 13.99 20.40
CA LEU A 25 0.33 15.36 19.89
C LEU A 25 -0.93 16.09 20.37
N GLY A 26 -2.11 15.50 20.19
CA GLY A 26 -3.38 16.11 20.61
C GLY A 26 -3.44 16.39 22.10
N ILE A 27 -2.97 15.43 22.94
CA ILE A 27 -2.90 15.62 24.39
C ILE A 27 -1.92 16.75 24.74
N ALA A 28 -0.74 16.79 24.13
CA ALA A 28 0.28 17.79 24.40
C ALA A 28 -0.22 19.22 24.06
N PHE A 29 -0.87 19.38 22.89
CA PHE A 29 -1.41 20.67 22.49
C PHE A 29 -2.62 21.10 23.35
N PHE A 30 -3.48 20.15 23.72
CA PHE A 30 -4.58 20.44 24.65
C PHE A 30 -4.06 20.92 25.99
N ALA A 31 -3.06 20.22 26.57
CA ALA A 31 -2.43 20.65 27.84
C ALA A 31 -1.73 22.01 27.75
N ALA A 32 -1.28 22.42 26.57
CA ALA A 32 -0.62 23.70 26.36
C ALA A 32 -1.58 24.87 26.08
N THR A 33 -2.81 24.59 25.57
CA THR A 33 -3.71 25.63 25.06
C THR A 33 -5.08 25.65 25.72
N ASP A 34 -5.48 24.58 26.41
CA ASP A 34 -6.84 24.34 26.96
C ASP A 34 -7.97 24.40 25.90
N TYR A 35 -7.63 24.43 24.60
CA TYR A 35 -8.64 24.43 23.53
C TYR A 35 -9.08 23.00 23.19
N VAL A 36 -10.39 22.76 23.24
CA VAL A 36 -10.98 21.45 22.88
C VAL A 36 -10.65 21.02 21.45
N THR A 37 -10.48 21.99 20.56
CA THR A 37 -10.09 21.74 19.15
C THR A 37 -8.71 21.09 19.03
N ALA A 38 -7.82 21.28 20.01
CA ALA A 38 -6.51 20.60 20.06
C ALA A 38 -6.62 19.08 20.30
N LEU A 39 -7.80 18.56 20.60
CA LEU A 39 -8.05 17.12 20.70
C LEU A 39 -8.38 16.46 19.35
N PHE A 40 -8.52 17.20 18.25
CA PHE A 40 -8.76 16.58 16.93
C PHE A 40 -7.67 15.57 16.54
N PRO A 41 -6.36 15.86 16.67
CA PRO A 41 -5.33 14.84 16.39
C PRO A 41 -5.48 13.59 17.25
N LEU A 42 -5.92 13.73 18.51
CA LEU A 42 -6.18 12.59 19.39
C LEU A 42 -7.29 11.70 18.83
N VAL A 43 -8.40 12.28 18.39
CA VAL A 43 -9.53 11.52 17.83
C VAL A 43 -9.10 10.75 16.59
N PHE A 44 -8.42 11.39 15.65
CA PHE A 44 -7.88 10.72 14.47
C PHE A 44 -6.83 9.68 14.85
N GLY A 45 -5.97 9.98 15.83
CA GLY A 45 -4.96 9.06 16.34
C GLY A 45 -5.56 7.77 16.88
N VAL A 46 -6.61 7.88 17.70
CA VAL A 46 -7.32 6.72 18.26
C VAL A 46 -7.95 5.87 17.15
N VAL A 47 -8.57 6.49 16.16
CA VAL A 47 -9.17 5.77 15.01
C VAL A 47 -8.08 5.03 14.23
N ILE A 48 -7.00 5.72 13.85
CA ILE A 48 -5.91 5.13 13.05
C ILE A 48 -5.22 4.00 13.82
N ALA A 49 -4.88 4.21 15.10
CA ALA A 49 -4.27 3.19 15.95
C ALA A 49 -5.20 2.00 16.21
N GLY A 50 -6.48 2.26 16.47
CA GLY A 50 -7.48 1.24 16.74
C GLY A 50 -7.66 0.29 15.55
N PHE A 51 -7.80 0.83 14.33
CA PHE A 51 -7.89 0.00 13.13
C PHE A 51 -6.56 -0.68 12.79
N GLY A 52 -5.42 -0.05 13.06
CA GLY A 52 -4.11 -0.69 12.97
C GLY A 52 -3.99 -1.90 13.91
N ALA A 53 -4.36 -1.74 15.16
CA ALA A 53 -4.37 -2.82 16.16
C ALA A 53 -5.37 -3.93 15.78
N MET A 54 -6.55 -3.58 15.28
CA MET A 54 -7.54 -4.53 14.79
C MET A 54 -7.01 -5.35 13.61
N ALA A 55 -6.24 -4.74 12.71
CA ALA A 55 -5.62 -5.42 11.58
C ALA A 55 -4.53 -6.41 12.03
N ILE A 56 -3.81 -6.11 13.13
CA ILE A 56 -2.83 -7.03 13.74
C ILE A 56 -3.57 -8.22 14.38
N SER A 57 -4.62 -7.95 15.14
CA SER A 57 -5.34 -8.97 15.92
C SER A 57 -6.20 -9.88 15.05
N ASN A 58 -6.73 -9.39 13.94
CA ASN A 58 -7.62 -10.16 13.06
C ASN A 58 -7.22 -10.02 11.59
N PRO A 59 -6.32 -10.90 11.09
CA PRO A 59 -5.85 -10.85 9.71
C PRO A 59 -6.94 -10.98 8.64
N LYS A 60 -8.06 -11.65 8.97
CA LYS A 60 -9.19 -11.79 8.03
C LYS A 60 -9.90 -10.47 7.74
N SER A 61 -9.97 -9.58 8.73
CA SER A 61 -10.55 -8.24 8.59
C SER A 61 -9.49 -7.16 8.33
N GLY A 62 -8.22 -7.53 8.31
CA GLY A 62 -7.08 -6.61 8.26
C GLY A 62 -7.12 -5.66 7.07
N SER A 63 -7.49 -6.16 5.88
CA SER A 63 -7.58 -5.33 4.68
C SER A 63 -8.63 -4.21 4.81
N LYS A 64 -9.82 -4.52 5.35
CA LYS A 64 -10.88 -3.52 5.57
C LYS A 64 -10.49 -2.52 6.66
N ALA A 65 -9.91 -3.02 7.77
CA ALA A 65 -9.44 -2.17 8.86
C ALA A 65 -8.37 -1.17 8.36
N MET A 66 -7.43 -1.63 7.53
CA MET A 66 -6.41 -0.77 6.94
C MET A 66 -7.01 0.29 5.99
N GLN A 67 -8.02 -0.06 5.20
CA GLN A 67 -8.71 0.93 4.34
C GLN A 67 -9.33 2.05 5.18
N ILE A 68 -9.98 1.72 6.30
CA ILE A 68 -10.57 2.72 7.20
C ILE A 68 -9.48 3.59 7.84
N SER A 69 -8.36 2.98 8.26
CA SER A 69 -7.20 3.71 8.79
C SER A 69 -6.65 4.72 7.78
N PHE A 70 -6.51 4.33 6.50
CA PHE A 70 -6.08 5.25 5.44
C PHE A 70 -7.08 6.35 5.16
N PHE A 71 -8.37 6.02 5.17
CA PHE A 71 -9.42 7.01 4.97
C PHE A 71 -9.43 8.06 6.10
N ALA A 72 -9.28 7.61 7.35
CA ALA A 72 -9.14 8.49 8.50
C ALA A 72 -7.91 9.41 8.37
N SER A 73 -6.77 8.88 7.92
CA SER A 73 -5.56 9.68 7.66
C SER A 73 -5.77 10.69 6.53
N ALA A 74 -6.45 10.32 5.46
CA ALA A 74 -6.75 11.26 4.37
C ALA A 74 -7.64 12.40 4.84
N ILE A 75 -8.65 12.11 5.65
CA ILE A 75 -9.50 13.15 6.27
C ILE A 75 -8.66 14.04 7.19
N SER A 76 -7.80 13.46 8.04
CA SER A 76 -6.96 14.25 8.96
C SER A 76 -6.02 15.19 8.22
N VAL A 77 -5.41 14.74 7.11
CA VAL A 77 -4.58 15.60 6.24
C VAL A 77 -5.40 16.71 5.61
N THR A 78 -6.58 16.40 5.09
CA THR A 78 -7.45 17.39 4.46
C THR A 78 -7.92 18.45 5.46
N VAL A 79 -8.34 18.05 6.65
CA VAL A 79 -8.76 18.96 7.72
C VAL A 79 -7.58 19.81 8.19
N GLY A 80 -6.42 19.20 8.48
CA GLY A 80 -5.24 19.93 8.93
C GLY A 80 -4.75 20.94 7.90
N LEU A 81 -4.68 20.53 6.63
CA LEU A 81 -4.22 21.39 5.54
C LEU A 81 -5.21 22.53 5.27
N SER A 82 -6.51 22.23 5.20
CA SER A 82 -7.53 23.26 4.98
C SER A 82 -7.57 24.30 6.10
N THR A 83 -7.42 23.87 7.35
CA THR A 83 -7.38 24.77 8.51
C THR A 83 -6.10 25.60 8.51
N ALA A 84 -4.96 25.01 8.20
CA ALA A 84 -3.69 25.73 8.09
C ALA A 84 -3.72 26.80 6.98
N LEU A 85 -4.31 26.50 5.83
CA LEU A 85 -4.38 27.41 4.68
C LEU A 85 -5.47 28.47 4.81
N SER A 86 -6.57 28.18 5.49
CA SER A 86 -7.67 29.14 5.68
C SER A 86 -7.35 30.28 6.63
N GLY A 87 -6.22 30.21 7.35
CA GLY A 87 -5.87 31.21 8.35
C GLY A 87 -6.81 31.25 9.57
N SER A 88 -7.63 30.22 9.77
CA SER A 88 -8.60 30.11 10.85
C SER A 88 -7.98 29.78 12.22
N TRP A 89 -6.67 29.78 12.33
CA TRP A 89 -5.96 29.49 13.56
C TRP A 89 -5.85 30.74 14.45
N VAL A 90 -6.18 30.54 15.72
CA VAL A 90 -6.23 31.64 16.72
C VAL A 90 -4.82 31.98 17.23
N THR A 91 -3.92 30.99 17.25
CA THR A 91 -2.55 31.11 17.79
C THR A 91 -1.56 30.40 16.90
N THR A 92 -0.29 30.79 16.98
CA THR A 92 0.84 30.09 16.31
C THR A 92 0.92 28.61 16.74
N THR A 93 0.57 28.32 17.98
CA THR A 93 0.51 26.95 18.52
C THR A 93 -0.56 26.11 17.80
N SER A 94 -1.72 26.70 17.54
CA SER A 94 -2.78 26.02 16.77
C SER A 94 -2.37 25.75 15.32
N LEU A 95 -1.64 26.69 14.68
CA LEU A 95 -1.07 26.45 13.35
C LEU A 95 -0.07 25.31 13.37
N MET A 96 0.82 25.29 14.36
CA MET A 96 1.83 24.23 14.51
C MET A 96 1.20 22.84 14.68
N GLU A 97 0.12 22.75 15.44
CA GLU A 97 -0.68 21.54 15.61
C GLU A 97 -1.22 21.02 14.26
N GLN A 98 -1.84 21.92 13.48
CA GLN A 98 -2.41 21.56 12.17
C GLN A 98 -1.34 21.08 11.18
N VAL A 99 -0.20 21.76 11.15
CA VAL A 99 0.94 21.37 10.32
C VAL A 99 1.49 20.00 10.73
N MET A 100 1.68 19.76 12.03
CA MET A 100 2.17 18.49 12.53
C MET A 100 1.18 17.35 12.25
N MET A 101 -0.11 17.57 12.48
CA MET A 101 -1.15 16.58 12.14
C MET A 101 -1.14 16.25 10.65
N THR A 102 -0.99 17.25 9.80
CA THR A 102 -0.92 17.08 8.33
C THR A 102 0.32 16.27 7.95
N LEU A 103 1.50 16.57 8.51
CA LEU A 103 2.74 15.86 8.20
C LEU A 103 2.69 14.40 8.63
N ILE A 104 2.20 14.12 9.84
CA ILE A 104 2.09 12.75 10.36
C ILE A 104 1.08 11.95 9.53
N GLY A 105 -0.08 12.52 9.19
CA GLY A 105 -1.08 11.88 8.34
C GLY A 105 -0.58 11.62 6.92
N ALA A 106 0.12 12.59 6.32
CA ALA A 106 0.72 12.44 4.99
C ALA A 106 1.81 11.37 4.97
N GLY A 107 2.63 11.29 6.02
CA GLY A 107 3.62 10.22 6.19
C GLY A 107 2.98 8.83 6.21
N HIS A 108 1.87 8.68 6.93
CA HIS A 108 1.12 7.42 6.95
C HIS A 108 0.54 7.04 5.57
N LEU A 109 -0.04 8.02 4.86
CA LEU A 109 -0.56 7.78 3.50
C LEU A 109 0.55 7.39 2.53
N THR A 110 1.70 8.05 2.60
CA THR A 110 2.87 7.74 1.75
C THR A 110 3.38 6.34 2.01
N ALA A 111 3.52 5.94 3.28
CA ALA A 111 3.91 4.58 3.64
C ALA A 111 2.93 3.54 3.06
N GLY A 112 1.63 3.80 3.12
CA GLY A 112 0.61 2.95 2.53
C GLY A 112 0.71 2.85 1.02
N CYS A 113 0.92 3.97 0.32
CA CYS A 113 1.12 3.99 -1.12
C CYS A 113 2.34 3.17 -1.53
N VAL A 114 3.47 3.33 -0.84
CA VAL A 114 4.71 2.57 -1.11
C VAL A 114 4.46 1.08 -0.99
N VAL A 115 3.82 0.62 0.09
CA VAL A 115 3.49 -0.80 0.28
C VAL A 115 2.57 -1.30 -0.84
N GLN A 116 1.55 -0.55 -1.22
CA GLN A 116 0.65 -0.96 -2.30
C GLN A 116 1.34 -1.06 -3.66
N LEU A 117 2.28 -0.16 -3.95
CA LEU A 117 3.08 -0.23 -5.18
C LEU A 117 3.99 -1.45 -5.20
N GLN A 118 4.62 -1.79 -4.07
CA GLN A 118 5.44 -2.99 -3.92
C GLN A 118 4.61 -4.27 -4.16
N VAL A 119 3.39 -4.34 -3.60
CA VAL A 119 2.47 -5.48 -3.81
C VAL A 119 2.12 -5.64 -5.29
N ARG A 120 1.84 -4.55 -5.98
CA ARG A 120 1.51 -4.60 -7.41
C ARG A 120 2.70 -4.99 -8.28
N GLY A 121 3.91 -4.53 -7.93
CA GLY A 121 5.15 -4.88 -8.63
C GLY A 121 5.45 -6.38 -8.56
N THR A 122 5.43 -6.94 -7.35
CA THR A 122 5.67 -8.38 -7.13
C THR A 122 4.62 -9.28 -7.78
N LYS A 123 3.36 -8.85 -7.84
CA LYS A 123 2.30 -9.63 -8.49
C LYS A 123 2.49 -9.71 -10.00
N LYS A 124 2.94 -8.62 -10.62
CA LYS A 124 3.22 -8.58 -12.05
C LYS A 124 4.43 -9.44 -12.43
N GLU A 125 5.43 -9.51 -11.56
CA GLU A 125 6.64 -10.32 -11.78
C GLU A 125 6.38 -11.83 -11.62
N SER A 126 5.40 -12.23 -10.80
CA SER A 126 5.02 -13.64 -10.64
C SER A 126 4.08 -14.15 -11.74
N GLU A 127 3.36 -13.28 -12.44
CA GLU A 127 2.49 -13.66 -13.56
C GLU A 127 3.26 -13.94 -14.86
N ILE A 128 4.39 -13.27 -15.09
CA ILE A 128 5.19 -13.42 -16.31
C ILE A 128 5.82 -14.81 -16.45
N PRO A 129 6.42 -15.43 -15.40
CA PRO A 129 6.98 -16.77 -15.51
C PRO A 129 5.95 -17.86 -15.78
N GLU A 130 4.74 -17.71 -15.27
CA GLU A 130 3.68 -18.74 -15.42
C GLU A 130 3.10 -18.74 -16.84
N LEU A 131 2.95 -17.55 -17.45
CA LEU A 131 2.59 -17.42 -18.86
C LEU A 131 3.68 -17.97 -19.78
N ALA A 132 4.94 -17.67 -19.51
CA ALA A 132 6.08 -18.19 -20.29
C ALA A 132 6.22 -19.70 -20.14
N LEU A 133 5.98 -20.28 -18.95
CA LEU A 133 5.99 -21.73 -18.74
C LEU A 133 4.82 -22.43 -19.46
N GLY A 134 3.64 -21.81 -19.48
CA GLY A 134 2.47 -22.31 -20.23
C GLY A 134 2.74 -22.36 -21.73
N GLU A 135 3.39 -21.34 -22.27
CA GLU A 135 3.73 -21.27 -23.68
C GLU A 135 4.84 -22.28 -24.07
N ILE A 136 5.85 -22.45 -23.21
CA ILE A 136 6.91 -23.45 -23.40
C ILE A 136 6.33 -24.87 -23.33
N ASN A 137 5.40 -25.14 -22.43
CA ASN A 137 4.77 -26.46 -22.33
C ASN A 137 3.88 -26.77 -23.53
N SER A 138 3.15 -25.80 -24.07
CA SER A 138 2.33 -25.98 -25.26
C SER A 138 3.20 -26.22 -26.52
N VAL A 139 4.31 -25.53 -26.66
CA VAL A 139 5.29 -25.77 -27.74
C VAL A 139 5.94 -27.16 -27.60
N ARG A 140 6.26 -27.58 -26.38
CA ARG A 140 6.83 -28.90 -26.10
C ARG A 140 5.84 -30.02 -26.45
N GLU A 141 4.57 -29.84 -26.13
CA GLU A 141 3.50 -30.80 -26.47
C GLU A 141 3.31 -30.93 -27.99
N LEU A 142 3.36 -29.80 -28.70
CA LEU A 142 3.32 -29.76 -30.18
C LEU A 142 4.52 -30.47 -30.83
N VAL A 143 5.70 -30.26 -30.30
CA VAL A 143 6.93 -30.92 -30.79
C VAL A 143 6.86 -32.44 -30.52
N THR A 144 6.41 -32.87 -29.36
CA THR A 144 6.27 -34.30 -29.02
C THR A 144 5.18 -34.97 -29.88
N ALA A 145 4.08 -34.26 -30.19
CA ALA A 145 3.05 -34.77 -31.08
C ALA A 145 3.54 -34.88 -32.55
N ALA A 146 4.41 -33.98 -32.98
CA ALA A 146 5.04 -34.04 -34.30
C ALA A 146 6.05 -35.18 -34.43
N GLU A 147 6.79 -35.51 -33.37
CA GLU A 147 7.74 -36.65 -33.33
C GLU A 147 7.05 -38.01 -33.24
N SER A 148 5.84 -38.08 -32.70
CA SER A 148 5.09 -39.35 -32.57
C SER A 148 4.24 -39.72 -33.77
N SER A 149 4.21 -38.87 -34.82
CA SER A 149 3.56 -39.19 -36.09
C SER A 149 4.40 -40.16 -36.91
N PRO A 150 3.93 -41.40 -37.22
CA PRO A 150 4.73 -42.37 -38.00
C PRO A 150 4.97 -41.81 -39.40
N ALA A 151 6.22 -41.85 -39.80
CA ALA A 151 6.78 -41.37 -41.04
C ALA A 151 5.86 -41.56 -42.24
N SER A 152 5.37 -40.49 -42.79
CA SER A 152 4.93 -40.40 -44.16
C SER A 152 5.39 -39.05 -44.73
N GLU A 153 6.37 -39.18 -45.65
CA GLU A 153 6.72 -38.23 -46.70
C GLU A 153 7.02 -36.77 -46.35
N GLU A 154 8.30 -36.51 -46.40
CA GLU A 154 8.92 -35.32 -47.08
C GLU A 154 7.94 -34.18 -47.40
N LYS A 155 7.79 -33.26 -46.45
CA LYS A 155 7.26 -31.93 -46.75
C LYS A 155 8.05 -30.86 -46.01
N ILE A 156 8.75 -30.11 -46.82
CA ILE A 156 9.56 -28.92 -46.61
C ILE A 156 9.01 -28.08 -45.46
N ILE A 157 9.82 -27.89 -44.42
CA ILE A 157 9.57 -26.98 -43.33
C ILE A 157 9.72 -25.55 -43.86
N PRO A 158 8.68 -24.72 -43.81
CA PRO A 158 8.84 -23.32 -44.25
C PRO A 158 9.74 -22.59 -43.24
N ALA A 159 10.71 -21.85 -43.78
CA ALA A 159 11.75 -21.09 -43.09
C ALA A 159 11.26 -19.99 -42.14
N THR A 160 9.99 -19.94 -41.81
CA THR A 160 9.35 -18.88 -41.04
C THR A 160 9.45 -19.09 -39.50
N VAL A 161 9.91 -20.26 -39.06
CA VAL A 161 10.00 -20.55 -37.61
C VAL A 161 11.31 -20.03 -36.99
N PHE A 162 12.31 -19.68 -37.79
CA PHE A 162 13.63 -19.23 -37.28
C PHE A 162 13.72 -17.71 -36.98
N ALA A 163 12.70 -16.92 -37.29
CA ALA A 163 12.75 -15.47 -37.11
C ALA A 163 12.22 -14.95 -35.77
N LEU A 164 11.75 -15.83 -34.87
CA LEU A 164 11.08 -15.42 -33.60
C LEU A 164 11.95 -15.60 -32.34
N VAL A 165 13.23 -15.95 -32.50
CA VAL A 165 14.13 -16.23 -31.35
C VAL A 165 15.29 -15.23 -31.23
N THR A 166 15.36 -14.21 -32.10
CA THR A 166 16.45 -13.23 -32.05
C THR A 166 15.94 -11.79 -32.16
N ASP A 167 15.07 -11.37 -31.22
CA ASP A 167 14.94 -9.93 -30.85
C ASP A 167 14.61 -9.82 -29.36
#